data_710555e402772522ab55cbb027957276
#
_entry.id   710555e402772522ab55cbb027957276
#
_cell.length_a   1.000
_cell.length_b   1.000
_cell.length_c   1.000
_cell.angle_alpha   90.00
_cell.angle_beta   90.00
_cell.angle_gamma   90.00
#
_symmetry.space_group_name_H-M   'P 1'
#
loop_
_entity.id
_entity.type
_entity.pdbx_description
1 polymer ?
#
loop_
_entity_poly.entity_id
_entity_poly.type
_entity_poly.pdbx_seq_one_letter_code
_entity_poly.pdbx_strand_id
1 'polypeptide(L)'
;MNIGSLQFNHLAFLAPMAGIADRAFRELCVHYGAAYTVTEMVSSKGLTMGDKKSAELLTIGGERPCGAQIFGDDPQIMANAAVKCLDFKPEVIDINMGCPAPKIAMNGGGASLMKNPQLAYEIVKAVVDAVDIPVTVKIRKGWDDDSVNAVETALLAQKAGAAAVTVHGRTRKQMYSGTVDYDIIRSVKQALDIPVIGNGDVVDEQSATVMMEKTGCDAPVSYTHLTL
;
A
#
# COMPACT_ATOMS: atom_id res chain seq x y z
N MET A 1 14.08 0.35 10.26
CA MET A 1 13.04 1.27 9.76
C MET A 1 11.84 1.24 10.68
N ASN A 2 11.13 2.36 10.86
CA ASN A 2 9.92 2.41 11.69
C ASN A 2 8.73 2.89 10.84
N ILE A 3 7.57 2.27 11.05
CA ILE A 3 6.27 2.74 10.51
C ILE A 3 5.39 3.04 11.74
N GLY A 4 5.23 4.31 12.07
CA GLY A 4 4.62 4.70 13.34
C GLY A 4 5.35 4.07 14.53
N SER A 5 4.63 3.29 15.34
CA SER A 5 5.18 2.56 16.49
C SER A 5 5.84 1.21 16.15
N LEU A 6 5.70 0.72 14.92
CA LEU A 6 6.27 -0.56 14.49
C LEU A 6 7.73 -0.41 14.10
N GLN A 7 8.59 -1.28 14.65
CA GLN A 7 10.01 -1.33 14.32
C GLN A 7 10.32 -2.58 13.50
N PHE A 8 11.00 -2.41 12.36
CA PHE A 8 11.44 -3.48 11.47
C PHE A 8 12.96 -3.61 11.49
N ASN A 9 13.44 -4.81 11.85
CA ASN A 9 14.88 -5.14 11.89
C ASN A 9 15.39 -5.68 10.54
N HIS A 10 14.49 -6.17 9.68
CA HIS A 10 14.74 -6.58 8.30
C HIS A 10 13.62 -6.08 7.39
N LEU A 11 13.87 -6.04 6.08
CA LEU A 11 13.11 -5.22 5.15
C LEU A 11 12.46 -6.03 4.02
N ALA A 12 12.31 -7.36 4.18
CA ALA A 12 11.61 -8.19 3.22
C ALA A 12 10.09 -8.05 3.38
N PHE A 13 9.47 -7.17 2.61
CA PHE A 13 8.04 -6.89 2.69
C PHE A 13 7.27 -7.58 1.57
N LEU A 14 6.11 -8.17 1.91
CA LEU A 14 5.20 -8.75 0.95
C LEU A 14 4.13 -7.74 0.53
N ALA A 15 3.99 -7.53 -0.78
CA ALA A 15 2.95 -6.65 -1.32
C ALA A 15 1.54 -7.27 -1.19
N PRO A 16 0.50 -6.44 -1.03
CA PRO A 16 -0.88 -6.89 -1.13
C PRO A 16 -1.19 -7.35 -2.56
N MET A 17 -1.73 -8.57 -2.73
CA MET A 17 -2.07 -9.16 -4.02
C MET A 17 -3.45 -9.79 -3.98
N ALA A 18 -4.43 -9.18 -4.66
CA ALA A 18 -5.80 -9.70 -4.73
C ALA A 18 -5.84 -11.08 -5.38
N GLY A 19 -6.47 -12.04 -4.72
CA GLY A 19 -6.59 -13.43 -5.14
C GLY A 19 -5.33 -14.28 -4.91
N ILE A 20 -4.30 -13.75 -4.25
CA ILE A 20 -3.01 -14.44 -4.01
C ILE A 20 -2.59 -14.30 -2.53
N ALA A 21 -2.59 -13.09 -1.98
CA ALA A 21 -2.12 -12.82 -0.63
C ALA A 21 -3.19 -13.17 0.43
N ASP A 22 -3.75 -14.38 0.34
CA ASP A 22 -4.61 -14.93 1.37
C ASP A 22 -3.81 -15.20 2.66
N ARG A 23 -4.51 -15.52 3.74
CA ARG A 23 -3.88 -15.76 5.03
C ARG A 23 -2.82 -16.87 4.96
N ALA A 24 -3.11 -17.99 4.30
CA ALA A 24 -2.17 -19.12 4.24
C ALA A 24 -0.88 -18.75 3.51
N PHE A 25 -0.99 -17.99 2.42
CA PHE A 25 0.17 -17.49 1.69
C PHE A 25 0.97 -16.48 2.51
N ARG A 26 0.33 -15.56 3.23
CA ARG A 26 1.03 -14.61 4.11
C ARG A 26 1.75 -15.31 5.25
N GLU A 27 1.12 -16.29 5.92
CA GLU A 27 1.75 -17.12 6.95
C GLU A 27 2.98 -17.86 6.42
N LEU A 28 2.89 -18.39 5.19
CA LEU A 28 4.03 -19.04 4.52
C LEU A 28 5.17 -18.04 4.28
N CYS A 29 4.87 -16.84 3.76
CA CYS A 29 5.88 -15.81 3.52
C CYS A 29 6.58 -15.38 4.83
N VAL A 30 5.84 -15.23 5.93
CA VAL A 30 6.43 -14.91 7.24
C VAL A 30 7.31 -16.06 7.75
N HIS A 31 6.90 -17.31 7.54
CA HIS A 31 7.73 -18.49 7.86
C HIS A 31 9.08 -18.44 7.12
N TYR A 32 9.10 -17.93 5.89
CA TYR A 32 10.33 -17.72 5.10
C TYR A 32 10.98 -16.36 5.27
N GLY A 33 10.61 -15.59 6.30
CA GLY A 33 11.33 -14.37 6.67
C GLY A 33 10.73 -13.06 6.18
N ALA A 34 9.48 -13.03 5.67
CA ALA A 34 8.82 -11.77 5.43
C ALA A 34 8.63 -11.00 6.74
N ALA A 35 9.16 -9.77 6.80
CA ALA A 35 9.09 -8.93 7.99
C ALA A 35 7.74 -8.23 8.16
N TYR A 36 6.99 -8.07 7.06
CA TYR A 36 5.70 -7.40 7.03
C TYR A 36 4.85 -7.93 5.88
N THR A 37 3.58 -8.11 6.15
CA THR A 37 2.59 -8.53 5.15
C THR A 37 1.40 -7.57 5.16
N VAL A 38 0.62 -7.59 4.08
CA VAL A 38 -0.63 -6.82 3.96
C VAL A 38 -1.71 -7.74 3.41
N THR A 39 -2.92 -7.64 3.94
CA THR A 39 -4.06 -8.44 3.46
C THR A 39 -4.38 -8.15 2.00
N GLU A 40 -5.20 -8.98 1.38
CA GLU A 40 -5.87 -8.58 0.16
C GLU A 40 -6.67 -7.29 0.39
N MET A 41 -6.81 -6.48 -0.67
CA MET A 41 -7.57 -5.24 -0.56
C MET A 41 -9.08 -5.50 -0.48
N VAL A 42 -9.78 -4.85 0.43
CA VAL A 42 -11.23 -4.93 0.55
C VAL A 42 -11.93 -3.62 0.24
N SER A 43 -13.13 -3.73 -0.33
CA SER A 43 -13.96 -2.56 -0.59
C SER A 43 -14.44 -1.95 0.72
N SER A 44 -14.16 -0.68 0.96
CA SER A 44 -14.65 0.07 2.12
C SER A 44 -16.17 0.04 2.19
N LYS A 45 -16.85 0.24 1.06
CA LYS A 45 -18.31 0.18 0.95
C LYS A 45 -18.83 -1.24 1.24
N GLY A 46 -18.20 -2.28 0.68
CA GLY A 46 -18.59 -3.67 0.96
C GLY A 46 -18.47 -3.99 2.45
N LEU A 47 -17.32 -3.66 3.06
CA LEU A 47 -17.08 -3.91 4.48
C LEU A 47 -18.06 -3.15 5.38
N THR A 48 -18.35 -1.88 5.09
CA THR A 48 -19.30 -1.08 5.88
C THR A 48 -20.75 -1.59 5.76
N MET A 49 -21.10 -2.21 4.63
CA MET A 49 -22.40 -2.85 4.41
C MET A 49 -22.49 -4.28 4.97
N GLY A 50 -21.43 -4.81 5.59
CA GLY A 50 -21.43 -6.12 6.22
C GLY A 50 -21.20 -7.29 5.25
N ASP A 51 -20.51 -7.05 4.11
CA ASP A 51 -20.15 -8.11 3.18
C ASP A 51 -19.18 -9.12 3.82
N LYS A 52 -19.64 -10.37 3.95
CA LYS A 52 -18.89 -11.46 4.59
C LYS A 52 -17.58 -11.78 3.89
N LYS A 53 -17.56 -11.71 2.55
CA LYS A 53 -16.35 -11.99 1.78
C LYS A 53 -15.26 -10.94 2.05
N SER A 54 -15.63 -9.67 2.17
CA SER A 54 -14.70 -8.61 2.58
C SER A 54 -14.13 -8.86 3.98
N ALA A 55 -14.96 -9.34 4.92
CA ALA A 55 -14.50 -9.70 6.27
C ALA A 55 -13.55 -10.91 6.25
N GLU A 56 -13.84 -11.94 5.45
CA GLU A 56 -12.95 -13.11 5.29
C GLU A 56 -11.56 -12.74 4.78
N LEU A 57 -11.46 -11.81 3.81
CA LEU A 57 -10.19 -11.35 3.26
C LEU A 57 -9.33 -10.59 4.27
N LEU A 58 -9.92 -10.02 5.33
CA LEU A 58 -9.24 -9.33 6.41
C LEU A 58 -8.76 -10.26 7.53
N THR A 59 -9.02 -11.57 7.46
CA THR A 59 -8.60 -12.49 8.52
C THR A 59 -7.09 -12.52 8.67
N ILE A 60 -6.59 -12.15 9.84
CA ILE A 60 -5.18 -12.13 10.23
C ILE A 60 -4.94 -13.21 11.29
N GLY A 61 -3.85 -13.97 11.15
CA GLY A 61 -3.48 -15.05 12.06
C GLY A 61 -2.12 -14.83 12.73
N GLY A 62 -1.20 -15.76 12.50
CA GLY A 62 0.16 -15.73 13.03
C GLY A 62 1.15 -14.87 12.22
N GLU A 63 0.76 -14.39 11.06
CA GLU A 63 1.57 -13.58 10.14
C GLU A 63 1.66 -12.12 10.58
N ARG A 64 2.34 -11.88 11.69
CA ARG A 64 2.46 -10.54 12.27
C ARG A 64 3.89 -10.01 12.19
N PRO A 65 4.04 -8.67 11.97
CA PRO A 65 3.00 -7.65 11.81
C PRO A 65 2.30 -7.73 10.44
N CYS A 66 0.99 -7.45 10.40
CA CYS A 66 0.17 -7.47 9.18
C CYS A 66 -0.71 -6.23 9.08
N GLY A 67 -0.74 -5.60 7.90
CA GLY A 67 -1.63 -4.49 7.58
C GLY A 67 -2.95 -4.96 6.97
N ALA A 68 -4.05 -4.26 7.27
CA ALA A 68 -5.33 -4.42 6.59
C ALA A 68 -5.46 -3.41 5.45
N GLN A 69 -5.60 -3.87 4.19
CA GLN A 69 -5.71 -2.96 3.06
C GLN A 69 -7.16 -2.73 2.65
N ILE A 70 -7.54 -1.45 2.57
CA ILE A 70 -8.86 -1.00 2.11
C ILE A 70 -8.75 -0.11 0.88
N PHE A 71 -9.81 -0.10 0.05
CA PHE A 71 -9.96 0.83 -1.07
C PHE A 71 -11.35 1.42 -1.15
N GLY A 72 -11.45 2.64 -1.67
CA GLY A 72 -12.70 3.37 -1.89
C GLY A 72 -12.39 4.78 -2.37
N ASP A 73 -13.45 5.58 -2.56
CA ASP A 73 -13.41 6.93 -3.09
C ASP A 73 -14.17 7.96 -2.22
N ASP A 74 -14.77 7.50 -1.12
CA ASP A 74 -15.50 8.35 -0.18
C ASP A 74 -14.75 8.40 1.17
N PRO A 75 -14.33 9.60 1.63
CA PRO A 75 -13.56 9.74 2.88
C PRO A 75 -14.27 9.19 4.12
N GLN A 76 -15.60 9.40 4.24
CA GLN A 76 -16.34 8.95 5.42
C GLN A 76 -16.54 7.44 5.42
N ILE A 77 -16.80 6.85 4.24
CA ILE A 77 -16.92 5.38 4.11
C ILE A 77 -15.57 4.72 4.38
N MET A 78 -14.46 5.32 3.92
CA MET A 78 -13.10 4.84 4.18
C MET A 78 -12.76 4.89 5.66
N ALA A 79 -13.07 5.98 6.36
CA ALA A 79 -12.91 6.09 7.81
C ALA A 79 -13.71 5.03 8.57
N ASN A 80 -14.99 4.85 8.23
CA ASN A 80 -15.84 3.83 8.85
C ASN A 80 -15.34 2.40 8.59
N ALA A 81 -14.80 2.14 7.39
CA ALA A 81 -14.19 0.86 7.05
C ALA A 81 -12.91 0.60 7.85
N ALA A 82 -12.07 1.63 8.03
CA ALA A 82 -10.85 1.53 8.83
C ALA A 82 -11.17 1.16 10.29
N VAL A 83 -12.18 1.78 10.89
CA VAL A 83 -12.64 1.40 12.24
C VAL A 83 -13.09 -0.05 12.29
N LYS A 84 -13.86 -0.53 11.29
CA LYS A 84 -14.27 -1.94 11.22
C LYS A 84 -13.08 -2.91 11.03
N CYS A 85 -12.00 -2.48 10.38
CA CYS A 85 -10.80 -3.30 10.27
C CYS A 85 -10.16 -3.60 11.63
N LEU A 86 -10.34 -2.75 12.64
CA LEU A 86 -9.77 -2.96 13.98
C LEU A 86 -10.29 -4.25 14.66
N ASP A 87 -11.48 -4.75 14.28
CA ASP A 87 -12.01 -6.02 14.76
C ASP A 87 -11.10 -7.22 14.39
N PHE A 88 -10.32 -7.08 13.31
CA PHE A 88 -9.35 -8.08 12.83
C PHE A 88 -7.94 -7.88 13.43
N LYS A 89 -7.76 -6.83 14.24
CA LYS A 89 -6.52 -6.51 14.96
C LYS A 89 -5.30 -6.36 14.05
N PRO A 90 -5.37 -5.59 12.94
CA PRO A 90 -4.19 -5.27 12.15
C PRO A 90 -3.25 -4.35 12.94
N GLU A 91 -1.97 -4.35 12.59
CA GLU A 91 -1.01 -3.37 13.11
C GLU A 91 -0.98 -2.07 12.30
N VAL A 92 -1.51 -2.10 11.07
CA VAL A 92 -1.54 -0.96 10.14
C VAL A 92 -2.84 -0.97 9.35
N ILE A 93 -3.42 0.20 9.06
CA ILE A 93 -4.39 0.35 7.98
C ILE A 93 -3.63 0.84 6.74
N ASP A 94 -3.71 0.08 5.64
CA ASP A 94 -3.11 0.45 4.37
C ASP A 94 -4.18 0.87 3.36
N ILE A 95 -3.98 2.03 2.72
CA ILE A 95 -4.93 2.58 1.75
C ILE A 95 -4.43 2.30 0.33
N ASN A 96 -5.23 1.55 -0.44
CA ASN A 96 -4.91 1.27 -1.84
C ASN A 96 -5.27 2.46 -2.74
N MET A 97 -4.25 3.09 -3.31
CA MET A 97 -4.36 4.13 -4.36
C MET A 97 -3.57 3.73 -5.61
N GLY A 98 -3.32 2.43 -5.80
CA GLY A 98 -2.48 1.94 -6.89
C GLY A 98 -3.08 0.82 -7.74
N CYS A 99 -4.22 0.23 -7.36
CA CYS A 99 -4.83 -0.85 -8.13
C CYS A 99 -5.23 -0.40 -9.53
N PRO A 100 -4.69 -1.02 -10.62
CA PRO A 100 -4.97 -0.60 -11.98
C PRO A 100 -6.24 -1.23 -12.57
N ALA A 101 -6.87 -2.17 -11.85
CA ALA A 101 -8.00 -2.95 -12.34
C ALA A 101 -9.17 -2.06 -12.80
N PRO A 102 -9.69 -2.24 -14.02
CA PRO A 102 -10.74 -1.37 -14.57
C PRO A 102 -11.96 -1.27 -13.66
N LYS A 103 -12.41 -2.38 -13.09
CA LYS A 103 -13.59 -2.43 -12.20
C LYS A 103 -13.43 -1.53 -10.95
N ILE A 104 -12.21 -1.39 -10.42
CA ILE A 104 -11.93 -0.55 -9.26
C ILE A 104 -11.76 0.90 -9.69
N ALA A 105 -10.96 1.14 -10.74
CA ALA A 105 -10.68 2.47 -11.23
C ALA A 105 -11.92 3.18 -11.80
N MET A 106 -12.84 2.46 -12.44
CA MET A 106 -14.11 3.02 -12.93
C MET A 106 -15.05 3.46 -11.79
N ASN A 107 -14.91 2.89 -10.61
CA ASN A 107 -15.67 3.24 -9.41
C ASN A 107 -14.95 4.24 -8.50
N GLY A 108 -13.99 5.01 -9.02
CA GLY A 108 -13.31 6.09 -8.30
C GLY A 108 -12.15 5.67 -7.39
N GLY A 109 -12.04 4.39 -7.02
CA GLY A 109 -11.01 3.88 -6.11
C GLY A 109 -9.70 3.47 -6.77
N GLY A 110 -8.74 2.98 -5.99
CA GLY A 110 -7.45 2.52 -6.46
C GLY A 110 -6.67 3.60 -7.20
N ALA A 111 -6.07 3.27 -8.34
CA ALA A 111 -5.23 4.19 -9.10
C ALA A 111 -5.96 5.42 -9.65
N SER A 112 -7.31 5.44 -9.70
CA SER A 112 -8.05 6.62 -10.14
C SER A 112 -7.92 7.80 -9.18
N LEU A 113 -7.62 7.55 -7.90
CA LEU A 113 -7.33 8.59 -6.92
C LEU A 113 -6.10 9.42 -7.29
N MET A 114 -5.17 8.86 -8.07
CA MET A 114 -4.03 9.61 -8.63
C MET A 114 -4.47 10.78 -9.53
N LYS A 115 -5.72 10.78 -10.06
CA LYS A 115 -6.26 11.90 -10.85
C LYS A 115 -6.78 13.06 -9.99
N ASN A 116 -6.97 12.82 -8.69
CA ASN A 116 -7.48 13.82 -7.75
C ASN A 116 -6.69 13.73 -6.43
N PRO A 117 -5.48 14.30 -6.38
CA PRO A 117 -4.63 14.27 -5.17
C PRO A 117 -5.28 14.92 -3.95
N GLN A 118 -6.19 15.89 -4.16
CA GLN A 118 -6.93 16.51 -3.06
C GLN A 118 -7.91 15.52 -2.42
N LEU A 119 -8.65 14.74 -3.21
CA LEU A 119 -9.50 13.66 -2.68
C LEU A 119 -8.67 12.58 -1.97
N ALA A 120 -7.50 12.25 -2.52
CA ALA A 120 -6.57 11.33 -1.86
C ALA A 120 -6.16 11.85 -0.46
N TYR A 121 -5.83 13.13 -0.34
CA TYR A 121 -5.57 13.79 0.95
C TYR A 121 -6.74 13.66 1.92
N GLU A 122 -7.97 13.97 1.46
CA GLU A 122 -9.18 13.92 2.29
C GLU A 122 -9.46 12.50 2.80
N ILE A 123 -9.27 11.49 1.95
CA ILE A 123 -9.41 10.08 2.33
C ILE A 123 -8.38 9.69 3.39
N VAL A 124 -7.09 10.01 3.17
CA VAL A 124 -6.03 9.68 4.13
C VAL A 124 -6.30 10.37 5.46
N LYS A 125 -6.65 11.65 5.43
CA LYS A 125 -6.95 12.44 6.64
C LYS A 125 -8.11 11.84 7.42
N ALA A 126 -9.22 11.49 6.75
CA ALA A 126 -10.38 10.88 7.39
C ALA A 126 -10.05 9.53 8.05
N VAL A 127 -9.22 8.70 7.39
CA VAL A 127 -8.78 7.42 7.96
C VAL A 127 -7.83 7.63 9.14
N VAL A 128 -6.84 8.52 9.02
CA VAL A 128 -5.91 8.84 10.12
C VAL A 128 -6.63 9.35 11.35
N ASP A 129 -7.64 10.21 11.18
CA ASP A 129 -8.41 10.75 12.29
C ASP A 129 -9.34 9.71 12.97
N ALA A 130 -9.62 8.59 12.30
CA ALA A 130 -10.57 7.58 12.75
C ALA A 130 -9.94 6.42 13.54
N VAL A 131 -8.61 6.23 13.46
CA VAL A 131 -7.91 5.09 14.08
C VAL A 131 -6.64 5.52 14.80
N ASP A 132 -6.29 4.80 15.88
CA ASP A 132 -5.07 5.07 16.69
C ASP A 132 -3.83 4.28 16.22
N ILE A 133 -3.97 3.42 15.21
CA ILE A 133 -2.87 2.65 14.63
C ILE A 133 -2.30 3.36 13.38
N PRO A 134 -1.04 3.09 12.98
CA PRO A 134 -0.45 3.71 11.82
C PRO A 134 -1.28 3.51 10.54
N VAL A 135 -1.36 4.55 9.72
CA VAL A 135 -2.00 4.50 8.39
C VAL A 135 -0.92 4.64 7.32
N THR A 136 -0.90 3.75 6.34
CA THR A 136 0.01 3.80 5.19
C THR A 136 -0.76 3.94 3.88
N VAL A 137 -0.07 4.37 2.84
CA VAL A 137 -0.69 4.57 1.52
C VAL A 137 0.15 3.88 0.46
N LYS A 138 -0.50 3.12 -0.45
CA LYS A 138 0.17 2.52 -1.59
C LYS A 138 -0.30 3.16 -2.89
N ILE A 139 0.63 3.86 -3.58
CA ILE A 139 0.40 4.63 -4.79
C ILE A 139 1.14 4.07 -6.01
N ARG A 140 0.85 4.61 -7.18
CA ARG A 140 1.65 4.48 -8.41
C ARG A 140 2.36 5.79 -8.75
N LYS A 141 3.21 5.81 -9.81
CA LYS A 141 3.87 7.04 -10.23
C LYS A 141 2.89 8.08 -10.83
N GLY A 142 1.71 7.63 -11.27
CA GLY A 142 0.66 8.45 -11.85
C GLY A 142 -0.38 7.62 -12.57
N TRP A 143 -1.34 8.27 -13.22
CA TRP A 143 -2.36 7.59 -14.04
C TRP A 143 -1.78 7.13 -15.38
N ASP A 144 -1.08 8.00 -16.07
CA ASP A 144 -0.35 7.76 -17.32
C ASP A 144 0.91 8.65 -17.38
N ASP A 145 1.64 8.58 -18.49
CA ASP A 145 2.90 9.29 -18.63
C ASP A 145 2.74 10.82 -18.74
N ASP A 146 1.55 11.30 -19.12
CA ASP A 146 1.21 12.73 -19.17
C ASP A 146 0.76 13.28 -17.80
N SER A 147 0.50 12.41 -16.83
CA SER A 147 -0.02 12.77 -15.50
C SER A 147 0.76 12.07 -14.36
N VAL A 148 2.09 12.15 -14.42
CA VAL A 148 2.98 11.67 -13.35
C VAL A 148 2.93 12.63 -12.17
N ASN A 149 2.42 12.19 -11.01
CA ASN A 149 2.21 13.04 -9.84
C ASN A 149 2.46 12.33 -8.49
N ALA A 150 3.28 11.29 -8.48
CA ALA A 150 3.57 10.54 -7.24
C ALA A 150 4.12 11.42 -6.13
N VAL A 151 5.00 12.39 -6.44
CA VAL A 151 5.59 13.29 -5.44
C VAL A 151 4.50 14.16 -4.77
N GLU A 152 3.63 14.77 -5.56
CA GLU A 152 2.52 15.58 -5.05
C GLU A 152 1.58 14.75 -4.17
N THR A 153 1.16 13.58 -4.67
CA THR A 153 0.25 12.68 -3.94
C THR A 153 0.88 12.20 -2.63
N ALA A 154 2.17 11.87 -2.64
CA ALA A 154 2.89 11.42 -1.46
C ALA A 154 3.06 12.53 -0.41
N LEU A 155 3.37 13.77 -0.83
CA LEU A 155 3.43 14.93 0.07
C LEU A 155 2.07 15.21 0.73
N LEU A 156 0.99 15.10 -0.03
CA LEU A 156 -0.36 15.26 0.51
C LEU A 156 -0.72 14.12 1.47
N ALA A 157 -0.31 12.88 1.19
CA ALA A 157 -0.49 11.76 2.11
C ALA A 157 0.28 11.98 3.43
N GLN A 158 1.55 12.42 3.38
CA GLN A 158 2.31 12.79 4.58
C GLN A 158 1.63 13.92 5.36
N LYS A 159 1.19 14.98 4.66
CA LYS A 159 0.46 16.10 5.28
C LYS A 159 -0.84 15.66 5.96
N ALA A 160 -1.50 14.64 5.43
CA ALA A 160 -2.71 14.05 6.01
C ALA A 160 -2.43 13.16 7.23
N GLY A 161 -1.15 12.83 7.51
CA GLY A 161 -0.73 12.03 8.66
C GLY A 161 -0.39 10.57 8.33
N ALA A 162 -0.17 10.22 7.06
CA ALA A 162 0.33 8.88 6.71
C ALA A 162 1.68 8.60 7.38
N ALA A 163 1.85 7.38 7.90
CA ALA A 163 3.06 6.93 8.57
C ALA A 163 4.13 6.36 7.62
N ALA A 164 3.74 5.98 6.41
CA ALA A 164 4.65 5.57 5.32
C ALA A 164 3.92 5.60 3.97
N VAL A 165 4.69 5.68 2.88
CA VAL A 165 4.17 5.60 1.50
C VAL A 165 4.89 4.52 0.72
N THR A 166 4.13 3.62 0.09
CA THR A 166 4.66 2.65 -0.87
C THR A 166 4.45 3.16 -2.29
N VAL A 167 5.51 3.23 -3.09
CA VAL A 167 5.46 3.77 -4.46
C VAL A 167 5.78 2.69 -5.47
N HIS A 168 4.80 2.32 -6.31
CA HIS A 168 5.07 1.51 -7.49
C HIS A 168 5.51 2.42 -8.64
N GLY A 169 6.76 2.24 -9.12
CA GLY A 169 7.38 3.07 -10.16
C GLY A 169 6.82 2.85 -11.57
N ARG A 170 5.52 2.55 -11.70
CA ARG A 170 4.78 2.43 -12.98
C ARG A 170 3.49 3.21 -12.91
N THR A 171 3.03 3.73 -14.06
CA THR A 171 1.71 4.33 -14.17
C THR A 171 0.59 3.27 -14.13
N ARG A 172 -0.65 3.73 -13.95
CA ARG A 172 -1.82 2.84 -14.08
C ARG A 172 -1.91 2.26 -15.49
N LYS A 173 -1.63 3.05 -16.54
CA LYS A 173 -1.68 2.57 -17.95
C LYS A 173 -0.62 1.52 -18.24
N GLN A 174 0.56 1.62 -17.66
CA GLN A 174 1.61 0.60 -17.81
C GLN A 174 1.23 -0.72 -17.16
N MET A 175 0.39 -0.71 -16.12
CA MET A 175 0.07 -1.90 -15.33
C MET A 175 1.35 -2.60 -14.81
N TYR A 176 1.85 -3.60 -15.53
CA TYR A 176 3.09 -4.35 -15.23
C TYR A 176 4.08 -4.35 -16.39
N SER A 177 3.75 -3.67 -17.52
CA SER A 177 4.62 -3.60 -18.70
C SER A 177 5.72 -2.54 -18.55
N GLY A 178 6.77 -2.67 -19.39
CA GLY A 178 7.92 -1.78 -19.36
C GLY A 178 8.79 -1.98 -18.12
N THR A 179 9.68 -1.03 -17.85
CA THR A 179 10.59 -1.04 -16.69
C THR A 179 10.08 -0.15 -15.58
N VAL A 180 10.44 -0.49 -14.33
CA VAL A 180 10.15 0.38 -13.18
C VAL A 180 10.96 1.67 -13.27
N ASP A 181 10.32 2.78 -12.94
CA ASP A 181 10.94 4.10 -12.88
C ASP A 181 11.52 4.32 -11.46
N TYR A 182 12.83 4.09 -11.33
CA TYR A 182 13.54 4.32 -10.07
C TYR A 182 13.66 5.80 -9.71
N ASP A 183 13.72 6.69 -10.70
CA ASP A 183 13.92 8.11 -10.47
C ASP A 183 12.69 8.76 -9.80
N ILE A 184 11.49 8.30 -10.15
CA ILE A 184 10.28 8.78 -9.45
C ILE A 184 10.24 8.30 -7.99
N ILE A 185 10.66 7.05 -7.70
CA ILE A 185 10.74 6.54 -6.33
C ILE A 185 11.77 7.34 -5.54
N ARG A 186 12.94 7.61 -6.13
CA ARG A 186 13.97 8.48 -5.53
C ARG A 186 13.43 9.88 -5.24
N SER A 187 12.71 10.47 -6.19
CA SER A 187 12.13 11.81 -6.03
C SER A 187 11.13 11.86 -4.89
N VAL A 188 10.28 10.83 -4.75
CA VAL A 188 9.37 10.72 -3.60
C VAL A 188 10.16 10.57 -2.30
N LYS A 189 11.22 9.74 -2.26
CA LYS A 189 12.05 9.57 -1.06
C LYS A 189 12.73 10.86 -0.62
N GLN A 190 13.20 11.65 -1.58
CA GLN A 190 13.84 12.94 -1.29
C GLN A 190 12.86 14.02 -0.80
N ALA A 191 11.57 13.88 -1.14
CA ALA A 191 10.54 14.86 -0.79
C ALA A 191 9.87 14.57 0.56
N LEU A 192 9.96 13.35 1.08
CA LEU A 192 9.25 12.92 2.29
C LEU A 192 10.19 12.76 3.50
N ASP A 193 9.67 13.11 4.69
CA ASP A 193 10.29 12.83 5.98
C ASP A 193 9.91 11.45 6.55
N ILE A 194 8.81 10.88 6.07
CA ILE A 194 8.32 9.54 6.46
C ILE A 194 8.95 8.44 5.60
N PRO A 195 8.94 7.17 6.05
CA PRO A 195 9.45 6.06 5.26
C PRO A 195 8.79 5.93 3.90
N VAL A 196 9.64 5.65 2.88
CA VAL A 196 9.23 5.34 1.51
C VAL A 196 9.62 3.91 1.17
N ILE A 197 8.63 3.12 0.74
CA ILE A 197 8.81 1.73 0.35
C ILE A 197 8.79 1.65 -1.17
N GLY A 198 9.90 1.18 -1.76
CA GLY A 198 10.04 1.04 -3.21
C GLY A 198 9.38 -0.23 -3.73
N ASN A 199 8.63 -0.11 -4.85
CA ASN A 199 7.92 -1.23 -5.45
C ASN A 199 8.07 -1.25 -6.98
N GLY A 200 8.22 -2.46 -7.50
CA GLY A 200 8.33 -2.79 -8.92
C GLY A 200 9.62 -3.55 -9.24
N ASP A 201 9.48 -4.67 -9.95
CA ASP A 201 10.57 -5.54 -10.44
C ASP A 201 11.51 -6.09 -9.34
N VAL A 202 11.04 -6.16 -8.09
CA VAL A 202 11.74 -6.81 -6.98
C VAL A 202 11.33 -8.28 -6.98
N VAL A 203 12.23 -9.15 -7.44
CA VAL A 203 11.98 -10.59 -7.62
C VAL A 203 12.95 -11.46 -6.83
N ASP A 204 14.05 -10.89 -6.35
CA ASP A 204 15.10 -11.54 -5.59
C ASP A 204 15.87 -10.54 -4.73
N GLU A 205 16.86 -11.01 -3.97
CA GLU A 205 17.71 -10.18 -3.11
C GLU A 205 18.52 -9.14 -3.91
N GLN A 206 18.99 -9.51 -5.10
CA GLN A 206 19.78 -8.61 -5.94
C GLN A 206 18.93 -7.43 -6.44
N SER A 207 17.72 -7.70 -6.93
CA SER A 207 16.80 -6.64 -7.38
C SER A 207 16.27 -5.79 -6.23
N ALA A 208 16.13 -6.36 -5.01
CA ALA A 208 15.83 -5.60 -3.81
C ALA A 208 16.96 -4.63 -3.45
N THR A 209 18.20 -5.09 -3.49
CA THR A 209 19.40 -4.27 -3.27
C THR A 209 19.49 -3.14 -4.31
N VAL A 210 19.33 -3.46 -5.59
CA VAL A 210 19.31 -2.47 -6.68
C VAL A 210 18.22 -1.41 -6.49
N MET A 211 17.01 -1.82 -6.04
CA MET A 211 15.95 -0.87 -5.72
C MET A 211 16.40 0.12 -4.65
N MET A 212 16.94 -0.37 -3.53
CA MET A 212 17.36 0.47 -2.42
C MET A 212 18.54 1.39 -2.80
N GLU A 213 19.55 0.87 -3.48
CA GLU A 213 20.73 1.66 -3.91
C GLU A 213 20.37 2.76 -4.91
N LYS A 214 19.50 2.46 -5.89
CA LYS A 214 19.10 3.42 -6.92
C LYS A 214 18.15 4.47 -6.42
N THR A 215 17.28 4.15 -5.47
CA THR A 215 16.19 5.05 -5.04
C THR A 215 16.43 5.69 -3.68
N GLY A 216 17.23 5.07 -2.81
CA GLY A 216 17.39 5.45 -1.42
C GLY A 216 16.14 5.15 -0.57
N CYS A 217 15.18 4.36 -1.08
CA CYS A 217 13.99 3.97 -0.32
C CYS A 217 14.36 3.18 0.94
N ASP A 218 13.50 3.23 1.95
CA ASP A 218 13.76 2.64 3.27
C ASP A 218 13.57 1.13 3.30
N ALA A 219 12.74 0.58 2.39
CA ALA A 219 12.54 -0.84 2.19
C ALA A 219 12.06 -1.14 0.76
N PRO A 220 12.34 -2.32 0.20
CA PRO A 220 11.70 -2.83 -1.00
C PRO A 220 10.46 -3.64 -0.62
N VAL A 221 9.47 -3.69 -1.53
CA VAL A 221 8.33 -4.60 -1.43
C VAL A 221 8.19 -5.43 -2.70
N SER A 222 8.03 -6.74 -2.52
CA SER A 222 7.90 -7.69 -3.63
C SER A 222 6.44 -8.07 -3.87
N TYR A 223 6.07 -8.22 -5.16
CA TYR A 223 4.85 -8.90 -5.62
C TYR A 223 5.10 -10.36 -5.97
N THR A 224 6.34 -10.75 -6.11
CA THR A 224 6.72 -12.11 -6.43
C THR A 224 6.91 -12.86 -5.12
N HIS A 225 6.55 -14.15 -5.12
CA HIS A 225 6.88 -15.03 -4.03
C HIS A 225 8.33 -14.79 -3.60
N LEU A 226 8.50 -14.57 -2.31
CA LEU A 226 9.81 -14.59 -1.68
C LEU A 226 10.31 -16.05 -1.75
N THR A 227 10.79 -16.47 -2.91
CA THR A 227 11.68 -17.63 -3.00
C THR A 227 13.03 -17.15 -2.50
N LEU A 228 13.26 -17.40 -1.25
CA LEU A 228 14.59 -17.36 -0.65
C LEU A 228 15.41 -18.54 -1.16
#